data_3bfcf04b6446a6577893c01f82ba4275
#
_entry.id   3bfcf04b6446a6577893c01f82ba4275
#
_cell.length_a   1.000
_cell.length_b   1.000
_cell.length_c   1.000
_cell.angle_alpha   90.00
_cell.angle_beta   90.00
_cell.angle_gamma   90.00
#
_symmetry.space_group_name_H-M   'P 1'
#
loop_
_entity.id
_entity.type
_entity.pdbx_description
1 polymer ?
#
loop_
_entity_poly.entity_id
_entity_poly.type
_entity_poly.pdbx_seq_one_letter_code
_entity_poly.pdbx_strand_id
1 'polypeptide(L)'
;MKKLLLLSCSFFLIIIACKTSTGNRNEIKITFSSKSESTVSGTANFIEKNGTVTMVANLSGLTPGEHAIHIHEKSDCSAADGSSAGGHWNPTFKKHGKWGSAEHHKGDIGNFTADAKGNVTVKFSTPEWCIGCEDDTKNILGKGLIVHKGIDDFTSQPAGNAGARVACSAIIK
;
A
#
# COMPACT_ATOMS: atom_id res chain seq x y z
N MET A 1 -66.47 37.05 36.43
CA MET A 1 -65.46 37.28 35.34
C MET A 1 -64.39 36.27 35.50
N LYS A 2 -64.45 35.18 34.69
CA LYS A 2 -63.46 34.07 34.73
C LYS A 2 -62.35 34.36 33.69
N LYS A 3 -61.11 34.54 34.14
CA LYS A 3 -59.96 34.70 33.27
C LYS A 3 -59.48 33.31 32.80
N LEU A 4 -59.57 33.07 31.51
CA LEU A 4 -59.03 31.84 30.82
C LEU A 4 -57.57 32.06 30.57
N LEU A 5 -56.70 31.24 31.21
CA LEU A 5 -55.28 31.24 31.03
C LEU A 5 -54.97 30.25 29.87
N LEU A 6 -54.53 30.75 28.69
CA LEU A 6 -54.06 29.93 27.54
C LEU A 6 -52.63 29.58 27.80
N LEU A 7 -52.36 28.30 28.04
CA LEU A 7 -51.03 27.73 28.16
C LEU A 7 -50.51 27.39 26.76
N SER A 8 -49.58 28.18 26.21
CA SER A 8 -48.92 27.93 24.93
C SER A 8 -47.82 26.89 25.15
N CYS A 9 -48.04 25.68 24.65
CA CYS A 9 -47.04 24.61 24.66
C CYS A 9 -46.17 24.75 23.41
N SER A 10 -45.00 25.41 23.53
CA SER A 10 -43.99 25.49 22.44
C SER A 10 -43.26 24.14 22.30
N PHE A 11 -43.59 23.40 21.26
CA PHE A 11 -42.91 22.17 20.90
C PHE A 11 -41.54 22.50 20.22
N PHE A 12 -40.47 22.36 21.00
CA PHE A 12 -39.10 22.54 20.48
C PHE A 12 -38.68 21.28 19.68
N LEU A 13 -38.72 21.38 18.36
CA LEU A 13 -38.27 20.31 17.48
C LEU A 13 -36.73 20.27 17.52
N ILE A 14 -36.14 19.31 18.25
CA ILE A 14 -34.69 19.07 18.25
C ILE A 14 -34.34 18.30 16.94
N ILE A 15 -33.82 19.02 15.97
CA ILE A 15 -33.25 18.41 14.75
C ILE A 15 -31.88 17.80 15.12
N ILE A 16 -31.83 16.51 15.34
CA ILE A 16 -30.59 15.77 15.48
C ILE A 16 -29.95 15.71 14.10
N ALA A 17 -29.03 16.62 13.78
CA ALA A 17 -28.18 16.54 12.60
C ALA A 17 -27.23 15.36 12.76
N CYS A 18 -27.53 14.24 12.09
CA CYS A 18 -26.63 13.12 11.98
C CYS A 18 -25.42 13.58 11.15
N LYS A 19 -24.29 13.95 11.80
CA LYS A 19 -23.02 14.17 11.13
C LYS A 19 -22.57 12.82 10.58
N THR A 20 -22.77 12.58 9.29
CA THR A 20 -22.07 11.53 8.58
C THR A 20 -20.57 11.87 8.63
N SER A 21 -19.83 11.18 9.48
CA SER A 21 -18.38 11.21 9.49
C SER A 21 -17.93 10.65 8.13
N THR A 22 -17.60 11.52 7.19
CA THR A 22 -16.80 11.15 6.02
C THR A 22 -15.41 10.86 6.56
N GLY A 23 -15.17 9.60 6.93
CA GLY A 23 -13.85 9.14 7.34
C GLY A 23 -12.83 9.61 6.31
N ASN A 24 -11.77 10.26 6.78
CA ASN A 24 -10.71 10.80 5.94
C ASN A 24 -10.14 9.63 5.12
N ARG A 25 -10.45 9.59 3.82
CA ARG A 25 -9.98 8.55 2.89
C ARG A 25 -8.79 9.13 2.15
N ASN A 26 -7.59 8.72 2.54
CA ASN A 26 -6.40 9.00 1.76
C ASN A 26 -6.27 7.91 0.68
N GLU A 27 -6.09 8.34 -0.57
CA GLU A 27 -5.95 7.44 -1.72
C GLU A 27 -4.80 7.90 -2.61
N ILE A 28 -3.99 6.94 -3.07
CA ILE A 28 -2.90 7.16 -4.02
C ILE A 28 -3.00 6.09 -5.10
N LYS A 29 -2.99 6.54 -6.35
CA LYS A 29 -2.90 5.66 -7.52
C LYS A 29 -1.58 5.89 -8.22
N ILE A 30 -0.83 4.81 -8.43
CA ILE A 30 0.48 4.82 -9.06
C ILE A 30 0.51 3.91 -10.29
N THR A 31 1.44 4.18 -11.22
CA THR A 31 1.63 3.39 -12.44
C THR A 31 3.04 2.83 -12.47
N PHE A 32 3.18 1.56 -12.77
CA PHE A 32 4.47 0.91 -12.90
C PHE A 32 5.15 1.23 -14.22
N SER A 33 6.46 1.48 -14.15
CA SER A 33 7.37 1.46 -15.27
C SER A 33 8.13 0.13 -15.29
N SER A 34 8.26 -0.48 -16.48
CA SER A 34 9.07 -1.69 -16.67
C SER A 34 10.54 -1.43 -16.36
N LYS A 35 11.22 -2.44 -15.83
CA LYS A 35 12.65 -2.43 -15.49
C LYS A 35 13.33 -3.69 -16.02
N SER A 36 14.68 -3.67 -16.11
CA SER A 36 15.48 -4.83 -16.53
C SER A 36 14.98 -5.45 -17.85
N GLU A 37 14.66 -4.59 -18.84
CA GLU A 37 14.17 -5.00 -20.17
C GLU A 37 12.88 -5.84 -20.15
N SER A 38 12.13 -5.80 -19.05
CA SER A 38 10.86 -6.51 -18.94
C SER A 38 9.73 -5.76 -19.69
N THR A 39 8.60 -6.44 -19.85
CA THR A 39 7.34 -5.86 -20.37
C THR A 39 6.30 -5.65 -19.27
N VAL A 40 6.69 -5.82 -18.00
CA VAL A 40 5.77 -5.71 -16.87
C VAL A 40 5.24 -4.30 -16.73
N SER A 41 3.93 -4.18 -16.69
CA SER A 41 3.22 -2.92 -16.54
C SER A 41 2.00 -3.10 -15.63
N GLY A 42 1.41 -1.98 -15.22
CA GLY A 42 0.22 -2.03 -14.37
C GLY A 42 0.04 -0.80 -13.51
N THR A 43 -0.86 -0.90 -12.56
CA THR A 43 -1.18 0.15 -11.59
C THR A 43 -1.29 -0.43 -10.20
N ALA A 44 -1.01 0.38 -9.16
CA ALA A 44 -1.40 0.05 -7.80
C ALA A 44 -2.21 1.20 -7.20
N ASN A 45 -3.19 0.83 -6.37
CA ASN A 45 -4.00 1.76 -5.62
C ASN A 45 -3.84 1.49 -4.14
N PHE A 46 -3.48 2.52 -3.37
CA PHE A 46 -3.39 2.48 -1.93
C PHE A 46 -4.53 3.31 -1.34
N ILE A 47 -5.30 2.70 -0.45
CA ILE A 47 -6.42 3.34 0.23
C ILE A 47 -6.23 3.18 1.73
N GLU A 48 -6.16 4.30 2.45
CA GLU A 48 -6.18 4.31 3.91
C GLU A 48 -7.60 4.58 4.41
N LYS A 49 -8.09 3.66 5.25
CA LYS A 49 -9.38 3.78 5.91
C LYS A 49 -9.29 3.21 7.32
N ASN A 50 -9.73 3.97 8.33
CA ASN A 50 -9.76 3.54 9.72
C ASN A 50 -8.40 3.01 10.23
N GLY A 51 -7.28 3.67 9.86
CA GLY A 51 -5.93 3.30 10.28
C GLY A 51 -5.36 2.05 9.59
N THR A 52 -5.99 1.55 8.53
CA THR A 52 -5.51 0.42 7.73
C THR A 52 -5.29 0.89 6.29
N VAL A 53 -4.12 0.62 5.75
CA VAL A 53 -3.81 0.83 4.33
C VAL A 53 -4.04 -0.47 3.58
N THR A 54 -4.85 -0.40 2.52
CA THR A 54 -5.06 -1.49 1.57
C THR A 54 -4.42 -1.14 0.24
N MET A 55 -3.53 -2.00 -0.24
CA MET A 55 -2.95 -1.96 -1.58
C MET A 55 -3.69 -2.94 -2.49
N VAL A 56 -4.04 -2.50 -3.70
CA VAL A 56 -4.49 -3.36 -4.80
C VAL A 56 -3.64 -3.05 -6.01
N ALA A 57 -2.77 -3.99 -6.42
CA ALA A 57 -1.95 -3.86 -7.60
C ALA A 57 -2.47 -4.78 -8.71
N ASN A 58 -2.71 -4.23 -9.90
CA ASN A 58 -3.07 -4.96 -11.11
C ASN A 58 -1.89 -4.92 -12.04
N LEU A 59 -1.31 -6.09 -12.35
CA LEU A 59 -0.10 -6.23 -13.15
C LEU A 59 -0.35 -7.11 -14.37
N SER A 60 0.41 -6.87 -15.42
CA SER A 60 0.44 -7.64 -16.66
C SER A 60 1.86 -7.73 -17.22
N GLY A 61 2.11 -8.66 -18.13
CA GLY A 61 3.40 -8.85 -18.78
C GLY A 61 4.43 -9.62 -17.93
N LEU A 62 3.98 -10.25 -16.84
CA LEU A 62 4.79 -11.15 -16.03
C LEU A 62 5.00 -12.50 -16.73
N THR A 63 6.04 -13.23 -16.37
CA THR A 63 6.09 -14.67 -16.68
C THR A 63 5.03 -15.38 -15.83
N PRO A 64 4.38 -16.46 -16.33
CA PRO A 64 3.52 -17.28 -15.49
C PRO A 64 4.26 -17.85 -14.28
N GLY A 65 3.63 -17.86 -13.10
CA GLY A 65 4.20 -18.42 -11.89
C GLY A 65 4.41 -17.40 -10.78
N GLU A 66 5.28 -17.72 -9.82
CA GLU A 66 5.47 -16.93 -8.62
C GLU A 66 6.47 -15.80 -8.78
N HIS A 67 6.15 -14.67 -8.19
CA HIS A 67 6.93 -13.44 -8.14
C HIS A 67 6.84 -12.81 -6.76
N ALA A 68 7.77 -11.90 -6.43
CA ALA A 68 7.70 -11.12 -5.22
C ALA A 68 7.37 -9.65 -5.49
N ILE A 69 6.76 -8.99 -4.50
CA ILE A 69 6.51 -7.56 -4.49
C ILE A 69 6.89 -6.98 -3.13
N HIS A 70 7.62 -5.86 -3.13
CA HIS A 70 8.11 -5.21 -1.91
C HIS A 70 8.04 -3.69 -1.99
N ILE A 71 7.92 -3.02 -0.83
CA ILE A 71 8.19 -1.58 -0.74
C ILE A 71 9.68 -1.39 -0.49
N HIS A 72 10.30 -0.53 -1.31
CA HIS A 72 11.70 -0.12 -1.25
C HIS A 72 11.85 1.28 -0.65
N GLU A 73 13.08 1.60 -0.23
CA GLU A 73 13.41 2.81 0.56
C GLU A 73 13.07 4.12 -0.13
N LYS A 74 13.21 4.19 -1.48
CA LYS A 74 13.16 5.43 -2.26
C LYS A 74 12.14 5.35 -3.36
N SER A 75 11.44 6.45 -3.62
CA SER A 75 10.53 6.62 -4.76
C SER A 75 11.26 6.82 -6.10
N ASP A 76 12.57 6.56 -6.14
CA ASP A 76 13.38 6.75 -7.34
C ASP A 76 13.35 5.49 -8.22
N CYS A 77 12.72 5.60 -9.38
CA CYS A 77 12.66 4.58 -10.42
C CYS A 77 13.48 4.97 -11.66
N SER A 78 14.49 5.82 -11.55
CA SER A 78 15.25 6.33 -12.71
C SER A 78 16.19 5.28 -13.32
N ALA A 79 16.82 4.43 -12.50
CA ALA A 79 17.71 3.39 -13.00
C ALA A 79 16.97 2.35 -13.86
N ALA A 80 17.60 1.91 -14.95
CA ALA A 80 17.03 0.93 -15.89
C ALA A 80 16.75 -0.43 -15.23
N ASP A 81 17.53 -0.80 -14.23
CA ASP A 81 17.38 -2.03 -13.44
C ASP A 81 16.57 -1.83 -12.13
N GLY A 82 16.06 -0.61 -11.89
CA GLY A 82 15.33 -0.26 -10.68
C GLY A 82 16.19 -0.14 -9.42
N SER A 83 17.52 -0.19 -9.51
CA SER A 83 18.43 -0.16 -8.36
C SER A 83 18.37 1.17 -7.59
N SER A 84 17.98 2.28 -8.25
CA SER A 84 17.82 3.59 -7.62
C SER A 84 16.79 3.63 -6.48
N ALA A 85 15.84 2.67 -6.44
CA ALA A 85 14.86 2.57 -5.35
C ALA A 85 15.47 2.10 -4.01
N GLY A 86 16.75 1.69 -3.99
CA GLY A 86 17.44 1.24 -2.77
C GLY A 86 17.08 -0.19 -2.35
N GLY A 87 17.28 -0.51 -1.07
CA GLY A 87 16.88 -1.79 -0.46
C GLY A 87 15.40 -1.84 -0.08
N HIS A 88 14.99 -2.92 0.60
CA HIS A 88 13.64 -2.99 1.19
C HIS A 88 13.46 -1.89 2.25
N TRP A 89 12.29 -1.30 2.32
CA TRP A 89 11.98 -0.31 3.33
C TRP A 89 11.96 -0.93 4.73
N ASN A 90 12.99 -0.60 5.52
CA ASN A 90 13.24 -1.18 6.84
C ASN A 90 13.51 -0.10 7.90
N PRO A 91 12.52 0.69 8.29
CA PRO A 91 12.69 1.76 9.27
C PRO A 91 12.91 1.24 10.71
N THR A 92 12.68 -0.05 10.93
CA THR A 92 12.79 -0.71 12.25
C THR A 92 14.06 -1.53 12.42
N PHE A 93 14.95 -1.55 11.41
CA PHE A 93 16.25 -2.23 11.42
C PHE A 93 16.16 -3.73 11.75
N LYS A 94 15.08 -4.38 11.36
CA LYS A 94 14.88 -5.82 11.51
C LYS A 94 15.57 -6.60 10.39
N LYS A 95 15.65 -7.92 10.55
CA LYS A 95 16.04 -8.82 9.48
C LYS A 95 14.90 -8.97 8.47
N HIS A 96 15.25 -9.25 7.21
CA HIS A 96 14.28 -9.66 6.21
C HIS A 96 13.54 -10.94 6.62
N GLY A 97 12.26 -11.02 6.30
CA GLY A 97 11.47 -12.22 6.62
C GLY A 97 10.04 -12.16 6.08
N LYS A 98 9.30 -13.21 6.35
CA LYS A 98 7.90 -13.28 5.95
C LYS A 98 7.06 -12.29 6.74
N TRP A 99 6.17 -11.56 6.08
CA TRP A 99 5.24 -10.64 6.75
C TRP A 99 4.49 -11.33 7.90
N GLY A 100 4.43 -10.66 9.05
CA GLY A 100 3.80 -11.17 10.26
C GLY A 100 4.69 -12.08 11.12
N SER A 101 5.92 -12.41 10.70
CA SER A 101 6.92 -13.02 11.57
C SER A 101 7.52 -11.97 12.52
N ALA A 102 8.23 -12.41 13.56
CA ALA A 102 8.89 -11.50 14.51
C ALA A 102 9.90 -10.58 13.83
N GLU A 103 10.64 -11.12 12.86
CA GLU A 103 11.59 -10.41 12.01
C GLU A 103 11.03 -10.27 10.61
N HIS A 104 10.77 -9.04 10.18
CA HIS A 104 10.45 -8.66 8.81
C HIS A 104 10.62 -7.14 8.65
N HIS A 105 10.86 -6.69 7.42
CA HIS A 105 10.87 -5.28 7.07
C HIS A 105 9.45 -4.75 6.88
N LYS A 106 9.24 -3.48 7.05
CA LYS A 106 7.95 -2.83 6.74
C LYS A 106 7.58 -2.92 5.25
N GLY A 107 8.56 -3.21 4.40
CA GLY A 107 8.39 -3.40 2.96
C GLY A 107 8.18 -4.84 2.50
N ASP A 108 8.29 -5.85 3.37
CA ASP A 108 8.27 -7.28 3.00
C ASP A 108 6.84 -7.78 2.75
N ILE A 109 6.18 -7.33 1.66
CA ILE A 109 4.81 -7.76 1.31
C ILE A 109 4.78 -9.25 1.02
N GLY A 110 5.72 -9.75 0.17
CA GLY A 110 5.90 -11.17 -0.10
C GLY A 110 5.55 -11.59 -1.53
N ASN A 111 5.16 -12.87 -1.68
CA ASN A 111 4.96 -13.51 -2.97
C ASN A 111 3.52 -13.47 -3.47
N PHE A 112 3.37 -13.54 -4.79
CA PHE A 112 2.09 -13.67 -5.50
C PHE A 112 2.28 -14.55 -6.74
N THR A 113 1.18 -15.06 -7.32
CA THR A 113 1.21 -15.90 -8.50
C THR A 113 0.53 -15.23 -9.69
N ALA A 114 1.27 -15.05 -10.79
CA ALA A 114 0.72 -14.62 -12.07
C ALA A 114 0.07 -15.79 -12.81
N ASP A 115 -1.02 -15.51 -13.50
CA ASP A 115 -1.76 -16.49 -14.30
C ASP A 115 -0.98 -16.92 -15.56
N ALA A 116 -1.52 -17.88 -16.32
CA ALA A 116 -0.91 -18.38 -17.55
C ALA A 116 -0.73 -17.32 -18.66
N LYS A 117 -1.37 -16.15 -18.51
CA LYS A 117 -1.25 -14.98 -19.41
C LYS A 117 -0.33 -13.89 -18.84
N GLY A 118 0.27 -14.11 -17.68
CA GLY A 118 1.11 -13.13 -17.01
C GLY A 118 0.35 -12.00 -16.32
N ASN A 119 -0.91 -12.20 -15.96
CA ASN A 119 -1.73 -11.20 -15.25
C ASN A 119 -1.94 -11.59 -13.79
N VAL A 120 -2.09 -10.57 -12.94
CA VAL A 120 -2.42 -10.78 -11.53
C VAL A 120 -3.07 -9.55 -10.92
N THR A 121 -3.92 -9.77 -9.90
CA THR A 121 -4.34 -8.76 -8.94
C THR A 121 -3.81 -9.14 -7.56
N VAL A 122 -2.83 -8.37 -7.08
CA VAL A 122 -2.25 -8.52 -5.74
C VAL A 122 -3.01 -7.64 -4.76
N LYS A 123 -3.48 -8.20 -3.65
CA LYS A 123 -4.13 -7.45 -2.56
C LYS A 123 -3.36 -7.64 -1.27
N PHE A 124 -3.11 -6.53 -0.57
CA PHE A 124 -2.43 -6.53 0.71
C PHE A 124 -3.02 -5.46 1.62
N SER A 125 -3.19 -5.75 2.92
CA SER A 125 -3.76 -4.79 3.88
C SER A 125 -3.02 -4.87 5.20
N THR A 126 -2.72 -3.70 5.79
CA THR A 126 -2.03 -3.64 7.07
C THR A 126 -2.32 -2.34 7.84
N PRO A 127 -2.42 -2.38 9.18
CA PRO A 127 -2.42 -1.19 10.04
C PRO A 127 -1.01 -0.67 10.32
N GLU A 128 0.04 -1.33 9.80
CA GLU A 128 1.43 -0.94 10.00
C GLU A 128 1.93 0.11 9.01
N TRP A 129 1.08 0.51 8.04
CA TRP A 129 1.33 1.59 7.10
C TRP A 129 0.37 2.76 7.30
N CYS A 130 0.77 3.93 6.83
CA CYS A 130 -0.10 5.09 6.67
C CYS A 130 0.26 5.87 5.39
N ILE A 131 -0.63 6.76 4.96
CA ILE A 131 -0.44 7.63 3.80
C ILE A 131 -0.29 9.07 4.26
N GLY A 132 0.96 9.53 4.43
CA GLY A 132 1.26 10.92 4.77
C GLY A 132 1.05 11.28 6.24
N CYS A 133 1.18 10.34 7.15
CA CYS A 133 1.24 10.61 8.58
C CYS A 133 2.65 11.08 9.00
N GLU A 134 2.77 11.58 10.22
CA GLU A 134 4.05 12.05 10.79
C GLU A 134 4.98 10.92 11.24
N ASP A 135 4.48 9.68 11.35
CA ASP A 135 5.28 8.51 11.75
C ASP A 135 6.02 7.95 10.54
N ASP A 136 7.29 8.31 10.39
CA ASP A 136 8.16 7.85 9.30
C ASP A 136 8.37 6.34 9.27
N THR A 137 8.11 5.63 10.38
CA THR A 137 8.18 4.17 10.42
C THR A 137 6.94 3.48 9.82
N LYS A 138 5.91 4.26 9.48
CA LYS A 138 4.66 3.80 8.87
C LYS A 138 4.35 4.47 7.54
N ASN A 139 4.92 5.67 7.30
CA ASN A 139 4.58 6.48 6.13
C ASN A 139 5.17 5.91 4.84
N ILE A 140 4.29 5.44 3.94
CA ILE A 140 4.70 4.88 2.65
C ILE A 140 4.96 5.94 1.56
N LEU A 141 4.65 7.23 1.80
CA LEU A 141 4.99 8.29 0.85
C LEU A 141 6.50 8.44 0.68
N GLY A 142 6.94 8.66 -0.55
CA GLY A 142 8.36 8.76 -0.89
C GLY A 142 9.07 7.41 -0.99
N LYS A 143 8.35 6.29 -0.93
CA LYS A 143 8.87 4.93 -1.10
C LYS A 143 8.64 4.42 -2.53
N GLY A 144 9.35 3.35 -2.90
CA GLY A 144 9.18 2.66 -4.17
C GLY A 144 8.42 1.35 -4.03
N LEU A 145 7.51 1.04 -4.94
CA LEU A 145 6.91 -0.28 -5.03
C LEU A 145 7.60 -1.05 -6.17
N ILE A 146 8.23 -2.17 -5.82
CA ILE A 146 9.04 -2.98 -6.74
C ILE A 146 8.40 -4.35 -6.93
N VAL A 147 8.34 -4.81 -8.18
CA VAL A 147 8.00 -6.18 -8.56
C VAL A 147 9.28 -6.89 -8.97
N HIS A 148 9.50 -8.10 -8.49
CA HIS A 148 10.67 -8.94 -8.76
C HIS A 148 10.35 -10.07 -9.73
N LYS A 149 11.39 -10.55 -10.43
CA LYS A 149 11.29 -11.64 -11.40
C LYS A 149 11.04 -13.00 -10.74
N GLY A 150 11.59 -13.21 -9.55
CA GLY A 150 11.55 -14.48 -8.83
C GLY A 150 10.76 -14.38 -7.52
N ILE A 151 10.83 -15.46 -6.77
CA ILE A 151 10.19 -15.61 -5.46
C ILE A 151 11.11 -15.08 -4.37
N ASP A 152 10.51 -14.56 -3.32
CA ASP A 152 11.14 -14.26 -2.05
C ASP A 152 11.19 -15.56 -1.22
N ASP A 153 12.39 -15.99 -0.82
CA ASP A 153 12.61 -17.18 0.01
C ASP A 153 12.36 -16.94 1.50
N PHE A 154 12.05 -15.68 1.90
CA PHE A 154 11.76 -15.21 3.25
C PHE A 154 12.89 -15.40 4.28
N THR A 155 14.07 -15.82 3.86
CA THR A 155 15.18 -16.19 4.77
C THR A 155 16.50 -15.54 4.42
N SER A 156 16.83 -15.45 3.13
CA SER A 156 18.08 -14.88 2.67
C SER A 156 18.15 -13.38 2.92
N GLN A 157 19.23 -12.94 3.54
CA GLN A 157 19.45 -11.53 3.83
C GLN A 157 20.19 -10.86 2.67
N PRO A 158 19.91 -9.58 2.39
CA PRO A 158 18.92 -8.71 3.05
C PRO A 158 17.53 -8.71 2.40
N ALA A 159 17.24 -9.49 1.36
CA ALA A 159 16.09 -9.27 0.48
C ALA A 159 15.48 -10.54 -0.13
N GLY A 160 15.71 -11.74 0.47
CA GLY A 160 15.02 -12.99 0.11
C GLY A 160 15.32 -13.54 -1.29
N ASN A 161 16.44 -13.15 -1.92
CA ASN A 161 16.87 -13.63 -3.24
C ASN A 161 15.81 -13.51 -4.35
N ALA A 162 14.90 -12.54 -4.27
CA ALA A 162 13.79 -12.38 -5.22
C ALA A 162 14.19 -12.06 -6.67
N GLY A 163 15.49 -11.87 -6.92
CA GLY A 163 16.04 -11.68 -8.26
C GLY A 163 15.86 -10.27 -8.83
N ALA A 164 15.94 -10.17 -10.16
CA ALA A 164 15.87 -8.88 -10.86
C ALA A 164 14.56 -8.14 -10.58
N ARG A 165 14.63 -6.80 -10.54
CA ARG A 165 13.46 -5.91 -10.42
C ARG A 165 12.86 -5.72 -11.82
N VAL A 166 11.65 -6.19 -12.05
CA VAL A 166 11.00 -6.15 -13.35
C VAL A 166 10.02 -5.00 -13.53
N ALA A 167 9.57 -4.39 -12.43
CA ALA A 167 8.81 -3.15 -12.49
C ALA A 167 9.05 -2.29 -11.23
N CYS A 168 8.94 -0.97 -11.39
CA CYS A 168 9.09 0.03 -10.35
C CYS A 168 8.01 1.08 -10.45
N SER A 169 7.49 1.53 -9.31
CA SER A 169 6.60 2.69 -9.23
C SER A 169 6.90 3.52 -7.99
N ALA A 170 6.89 4.84 -8.14
CA ALA A 170 7.02 5.78 -7.03
C ALA A 170 5.69 5.93 -6.29
N ILE A 171 5.69 5.81 -4.96
CA ILE A 171 4.52 6.07 -4.11
C ILE A 171 4.54 7.55 -3.72
N ILE A 172 3.97 8.37 -4.57
CA ILE A 172 3.91 9.84 -4.44
C ILE A 172 2.47 10.32 -4.69
N LYS A 173 2.11 11.51 -4.13
CA LYS A 173 0.84 12.21 -4.41
C LYS A 173 0.92 12.99 -5.69
#